data_51c7841f8dd345f82af51c73f32098d3
#
_entry.id   51c7841f8dd345f82af51c73f32098d3
#
_cell.length_a   1.000
_cell.length_b   1.000
_cell.length_c   1.000
_cell.angle_alpha   90.00
_cell.angle_beta   90.00
_cell.angle_gamma   90.00
#
_symmetry.space_group_name_H-M   'P 1'
#
loop_
_entity.id
_entity.type
_entity.pdbx_description
1 polymer ?
#
loop_
_entity_poly.entity_id
_entity_poly.type
_entity_poly.pdbx_seq_one_letter_code
_entity_poly.pdbx_strand_id
1 'polypeptide(L)'
;MYKSRAVGMNTLAKDTVTMKTTSRGKREKADSDKFGGMEAMMKAMMSKKKEYSKEEMNFALAVVEVERTLKNVGNYKSALLESPERELTSMVNALNGGYTQPSPGGDPIANPNTLPTGRNLFAINAEETPSESAWEKGKQLADNTIEMYRRRHNDSVPRKVSYTLWSGEFIETGGATIAQVLYMLGVEPVRDTFGRVTDLRLIPSAELGRPRIDVVVQTSGQLRDIAASRLFLVNRAVEMAANAREDQFENQVAAGVVEAERVLIEKGLTPKEAREMSTFRVFGGVNG
;
A
#
# COMPACT_ATOMS: atom_id res chain seq x y z
N MET A 1 -26.45 -32.47 -14.65
CA MET A 1 -25.01 -32.48 -14.29
C MET A 1 -24.44 -31.09 -14.02
N TYR A 2 -24.84 -30.04 -14.73
CA TYR A 2 -24.35 -28.65 -14.52
C TYR A 2 -24.80 -28.01 -13.19
N LYS A 3 -26.03 -28.24 -12.72
CA LYS A 3 -26.53 -27.66 -11.46
C LYS A 3 -25.81 -28.17 -10.18
N SER A 4 -25.37 -29.42 -10.15
CA SER A 4 -24.66 -29.97 -8.98
C SER A 4 -23.23 -29.47 -8.85
N ARG A 5 -22.56 -29.15 -9.96
CA ARG A 5 -21.23 -28.52 -9.95
C ARG A 5 -21.30 -27.06 -9.47
N ALA A 6 -22.32 -26.30 -9.90
CA ALA A 6 -22.49 -24.91 -9.49
C ALA A 6 -22.75 -24.76 -7.99
N VAL A 7 -23.51 -25.70 -7.39
CA VAL A 7 -23.77 -25.69 -5.93
C VAL A 7 -22.50 -26.00 -5.12
N GLY A 8 -21.67 -26.94 -5.57
CA GLY A 8 -20.39 -27.24 -4.93
C GLY A 8 -19.39 -26.09 -4.99
N MET A 9 -19.36 -25.34 -6.11
CA MET A 9 -18.51 -24.16 -6.29
C MET A 9 -18.94 -22.97 -5.44
N ASN A 10 -20.24 -22.79 -5.25
CA ASN A 10 -20.77 -21.72 -4.40
C ASN A 10 -20.46 -21.97 -2.91
N THR A 11 -20.40 -23.23 -2.49
CA THR A 11 -19.99 -23.63 -1.14
C THR A 11 -18.50 -23.39 -0.93
N LEU A 12 -17.67 -23.74 -1.91
CA LEU A 12 -16.23 -23.51 -1.90
C LEU A 12 -15.89 -22.00 -1.83
N ALA A 13 -16.59 -21.19 -2.61
CA ALA A 13 -16.42 -19.73 -2.59
C ALA A 13 -16.84 -19.13 -1.23
N LYS A 14 -17.91 -19.62 -0.62
CA LYS A 14 -18.33 -19.19 0.72
C LYS A 14 -17.33 -19.57 1.79
N ASP A 15 -16.78 -20.79 1.74
CA ASP A 15 -15.77 -21.26 2.69
C ASP A 15 -14.47 -20.44 2.60
N THR A 16 -14.07 -20.03 1.39
CA THR A 16 -12.87 -19.20 1.16
C THR A 16 -13.06 -17.76 1.67
N VAL A 17 -14.27 -17.20 1.54
CA VAL A 17 -14.61 -15.88 2.09
C VAL A 17 -14.66 -15.91 3.60
N THR A 18 -15.21 -16.97 4.19
CA THR A 18 -15.30 -17.14 5.66
C THR A 18 -13.91 -17.25 6.29
N MET A 19 -12.95 -17.90 5.63
CA MET A 19 -11.55 -17.96 6.11
C MET A 19 -10.85 -16.61 6.10
N LYS A 20 -11.16 -15.72 5.15
CA LYS A 20 -10.59 -14.33 5.11
C LYS A 20 -11.22 -13.40 6.15
N THR A 21 -12.47 -13.63 6.53
CA THR A 21 -13.16 -12.76 7.51
C THR A 21 -12.90 -13.16 8.97
N THR A 22 -12.52 -14.39 9.25
CA THR A 22 -12.18 -14.86 10.62
C THR A 22 -10.81 -14.37 11.10
N SER A 23 -9.96 -13.81 10.23
CA SER A 23 -8.70 -13.19 10.65
C SER A 23 -8.84 -11.74 11.18
N ARG A 24 -10.05 -11.14 11.11
CA ARG A 24 -10.36 -9.85 11.75
C ARG A 24 -11.25 -10.08 12.98
N GLY A 25 -10.61 -10.11 14.14
CA GLY A 25 -11.24 -10.42 15.42
C GLY A 25 -12.48 -9.61 15.76
N LYS A 26 -13.56 -10.29 16.08
CA LYS A 26 -14.63 -9.77 16.91
C LYS A 26 -14.47 -10.37 18.32
N ARG A 27 -14.17 -9.49 19.27
CA ARG A 27 -14.45 -9.76 20.69
C ARG A 27 -15.93 -9.50 20.91
N GLU A 28 -16.75 -10.52 21.07
CA GLU A 28 -18.05 -10.42 21.72
C GLU A 28 -18.09 -11.32 22.93
N LYS A 29 -18.75 -10.79 23.97
CA LYS A 29 -18.82 -11.29 25.34
C LYS A 29 -19.38 -12.71 25.41
N ALA A 30 -18.69 -13.55 26.18
CA ALA A 30 -19.18 -14.83 26.62
C ALA A 30 -20.20 -14.64 27.76
N ASP A 31 -21.34 -15.27 27.62
CA ASP A 31 -22.06 -15.79 28.77
C ASP A 31 -22.69 -17.15 28.43
N SER A 32 -22.43 -18.10 29.31
CA SER A 32 -23.05 -19.41 29.58
C SER A 32 -23.61 -20.24 28.42
N ASP A 33 -22.78 -21.20 27.94
CA ASP A 33 -23.17 -22.62 27.81
C ASP A 33 -21.93 -23.48 27.47
N LYS A 34 -21.22 -23.90 28.49
CA LYS A 34 -19.89 -24.54 28.37
C LYS A 34 -19.91 -25.99 27.90
N PHE A 35 -21.03 -26.60 27.60
CA PHE A 35 -21.07 -28.01 27.19
C PHE A 35 -21.39 -28.25 25.70
N GLY A 36 -22.18 -27.40 25.05
CA GLY A 36 -22.50 -27.54 23.63
C GLY A 36 -21.38 -27.11 22.67
N GLY A 37 -20.50 -26.18 23.12
CA GLY A 37 -19.44 -25.60 22.28
C GLY A 37 -18.29 -26.56 22.00
N MET A 38 -17.99 -27.48 22.92
CA MET A 38 -16.86 -28.41 22.79
C MET A 38 -17.20 -29.57 21.83
N GLU A 39 -18.45 -30.01 21.83
CA GLU A 39 -18.94 -31.05 20.91
C GLU A 39 -19.09 -30.56 19.48
N ALA A 40 -19.55 -29.31 19.31
CA ALA A 40 -19.59 -28.64 18.01
C ALA A 40 -18.18 -28.36 17.47
N MET A 41 -17.24 -27.97 18.32
CA MET A 41 -15.84 -27.75 17.97
C MET A 41 -15.11 -29.06 17.61
N MET A 42 -15.40 -30.15 18.33
CA MET A 42 -14.89 -31.48 18.01
C MET A 42 -15.48 -32.04 16.70
N LYS A 43 -16.77 -31.81 16.45
CA LYS A 43 -17.43 -32.17 15.19
C LYS A 43 -16.93 -31.37 13.99
N ALA A 44 -16.58 -30.11 14.19
CA ALA A 44 -15.93 -29.26 13.17
C ALA A 44 -14.46 -29.68 12.93
N MET A 45 -13.75 -30.15 13.94
CA MET A 45 -12.40 -30.72 13.82
C MET A 45 -12.37 -32.11 13.18
N MET A 46 -13.42 -32.91 13.35
CA MET A 46 -13.54 -34.23 12.76
C MET A 46 -14.21 -34.27 11.38
N SER A 47 -14.78 -33.15 10.90
CA SER A 47 -15.15 -33.04 9.50
C SER A 47 -13.85 -33.09 8.68
N LYS A 48 -13.63 -34.15 7.91
CA LYS A 48 -12.50 -34.26 6.97
C LYS A 48 -12.41 -32.93 6.20
N LYS A 49 -11.37 -32.15 6.45
CA LYS A 49 -11.02 -31.00 5.63
C LYS A 49 -10.97 -31.49 4.19
N LYS A 50 -11.91 -31.05 3.38
CA LYS A 50 -11.93 -31.38 1.96
C LYS A 50 -10.70 -30.69 1.36
N GLU A 51 -9.71 -31.48 0.99
CA GLU A 51 -8.54 -30.95 0.29
C GLU A 51 -8.98 -30.66 -1.15
N TYR A 52 -8.85 -29.38 -1.54
CA TYR A 52 -9.16 -28.91 -2.88
C TYR A 52 -7.86 -28.79 -3.67
N SER A 53 -7.90 -29.15 -4.94
CA SER A 53 -6.77 -28.94 -5.83
C SER A 53 -6.48 -27.47 -6.01
N LYS A 54 -5.22 -27.13 -6.40
CA LYS A 54 -4.82 -25.77 -6.68
C LYS A 54 -5.68 -25.12 -7.78
N GLU A 55 -6.11 -25.90 -8.77
CA GLU A 55 -6.98 -25.46 -9.85
C GLU A 55 -8.39 -25.14 -9.38
N GLU A 56 -8.97 -25.98 -8.51
CA GLU A 56 -10.28 -25.73 -7.89
C GLU A 56 -10.26 -24.48 -7.02
N MET A 57 -9.19 -24.26 -6.27
CA MET A 57 -9.01 -23.04 -5.47
C MET A 57 -8.90 -21.79 -6.34
N ASN A 58 -8.10 -21.83 -7.40
CA ASN A 58 -7.96 -20.71 -8.32
C ASN A 58 -9.28 -20.40 -9.04
N PHE A 59 -10.01 -21.42 -9.46
CA PHE A 59 -11.31 -21.23 -10.07
C PHE A 59 -12.34 -20.63 -9.10
N ALA A 60 -12.38 -21.10 -7.86
CA ALA A 60 -13.26 -20.56 -6.83
C ALA A 60 -12.93 -19.10 -6.52
N LEU A 61 -11.65 -18.74 -6.47
CA LEU A 61 -11.21 -17.35 -6.31
C LEU A 61 -11.63 -16.47 -7.49
N ALA A 62 -11.51 -16.96 -8.71
CA ALA A 62 -11.97 -16.23 -9.90
C ALA A 62 -13.49 -16.00 -9.89
N VAL A 63 -14.29 -17.00 -9.48
CA VAL A 63 -15.75 -16.85 -9.36
C VAL A 63 -16.12 -15.79 -8.30
N VAL A 64 -15.44 -15.81 -7.14
CA VAL A 64 -15.65 -14.82 -6.07
C VAL A 64 -15.30 -13.41 -6.57
N GLU A 65 -14.24 -13.28 -7.36
CA GLU A 65 -13.82 -11.99 -7.90
C GLU A 65 -14.83 -11.45 -8.92
N VAL A 66 -15.37 -12.29 -9.79
CA VAL A 66 -16.44 -11.93 -10.72
C VAL A 66 -17.71 -11.50 -9.97
N GLU A 67 -18.16 -12.28 -8.97
CA GLU A 67 -19.33 -11.94 -8.16
C GLU A 67 -19.14 -10.61 -7.44
N ARG A 68 -17.96 -10.39 -6.85
CA ARG A 68 -17.60 -9.14 -6.19
C ARG A 68 -17.62 -7.96 -7.17
N THR A 69 -17.07 -8.15 -8.36
CA THR A 69 -17.04 -7.12 -9.40
C THR A 69 -18.45 -6.73 -9.84
N LEU A 70 -19.31 -7.70 -10.12
CA LEU A 70 -20.70 -7.44 -10.50
C LEU A 70 -21.48 -6.71 -9.40
N LYS A 71 -21.28 -7.11 -8.13
CA LYS A 71 -21.89 -6.42 -6.99
C LYS A 71 -21.38 -5.00 -6.86
N ASN A 72 -20.08 -4.79 -7.05
CA ASN A 72 -19.47 -3.45 -7.01
C ASN A 72 -20.01 -2.56 -8.12
N VAL A 73 -20.19 -3.07 -9.34
CA VAL A 73 -20.81 -2.31 -10.45
C VAL A 73 -22.22 -1.86 -10.09
N GLY A 74 -23.02 -2.74 -9.49
CA GLY A 74 -24.37 -2.38 -9.01
C GLY A 74 -24.35 -1.29 -7.95
N ASN A 75 -23.50 -1.44 -6.93
CA ASN A 75 -23.32 -0.46 -5.86
C ASN A 75 -22.85 0.89 -6.41
N TYR A 76 -21.92 0.86 -7.37
CA TYR A 76 -21.38 2.03 -8.01
C TYR A 76 -22.44 2.82 -8.76
N LYS A 77 -23.25 2.12 -9.57
CA LYS A 77 -24.36 2.72 -10.29
C LYS A 77 -25.35 3.40 -9.33
N SER A 78 -25.73 2.73 -8.24
CA SER A 78 -26.62 3.30 -7.22
C SER A 78 -26.02 4.54 -6.58
N ALA A 79 -24.75 4.49 -6.19
CA ALA A 79 -24.03 5.59 -5.56
C ALA A 79 -23.90 6.81 -6.48
N LEU A 80 -23.66 6.60 -7.78
CA LEU A 80 -23.65 7.68 -8.77
C LEU A 80 -25.02 8.35 -8.90
N LEU A 81 -26.08 7.56 -8.98
CA LEU A 81 -27.45 8.09 -9.10
C LEU A 81 -27.93 8.82 -7.84
N GLU A 82 -27.45 8.42 -6.66
CA GLU A 82 -27.75 9.08 -5.38
C GLU A 82 -26.98 10.39 -5.18
N SER A 83 -25.82 10.54 -5.81
CA SER A 83 -24.87 11.63 -5.55
C SER A 83 -25.48 13.03 -5.71
N PRO A 84 -26.22 13.36 -6.78
CA PRO A 84 -26.77 14.71 -6.95
C PRO A 84 -27.74 15.12 -5.83
N GLU A 85 -28.62 14.23 -5.42
CA GLU A 85 -29.57 14.51 -4.34
C GLU A 85 -28.86 14.61 -2.99
N ARG A 86 -27.87 13.76 -2.74
CA ARG A 86 -27.07 13.81 -1.51
C ARG A 86 -26.26 15.08 -1.39
N GLU A 87 -25.69 15.58 -2.47
CA GLU A 87 -24.95 16.86 -2.46
C GLU A 87 -25.83 18.01 -2.02
N LEU A 88 -27.02 18.14 -2.63
CA LEU A 88 -27.98 19.18 -2.28
C LEU A 88 -28.46 19.07 -0.83
N THR A 89 -28.81 17.85 -0.42
CA THR A 89 -29.30 17.59 0.95
C THR A 89 -28.21 17.88 1.98
N SER A 90 -26.97 17.47 1.73
CA SER A 90 -25.84 17.72 2.63
C SER A 90 -25.48 19.19 2.71
N MET A 91 -25.56 19.92 1.59
CA MET A 91 -25.34 21.37 1.58
C MET A 91 -26.37 22.10 2.44
N VAL A 92 -27.66 21.78 2.26
CA VAL A 92 -28.75 22.36 3.08
C VAL A 92 -28.58 22.01 4.55
N ASN A 93 -28.20 20.74 4.86
CA ASN A 93 -27.94 20.32 6.22
C ASN A 93 -26.79 21.10 6.85
N ALA A 94 -25.66 21.27 6.12
CA ALA A 94 -24.51 22.03 6.60
C ALA A 94 -24.86 23.53 6.84
N LEU A 95 -25.62 24.15 5.95
CA LEU A 95 -26.07 25.52 6.11
C LEU A 95 -26.97 25.70 7.34
N ASN A 96 -27.72 24.67 7.72
CA ASN A 96 -28.51 24.63 8.95
C ASN A 96 -27.73 24.25 10.20
N GLY A 97 -26.38 24.12 10.10
CA GLY A 97 -25.51 23.73 11.23
C GLY A 97 -25.52 22.23 11.53
N GLY A 98 -26.03 21.40 10.62
CA GLY A 98 -26.03 19.94 10.77
C GLY A 98 -24.70 19.30 10.48
N TYR A 99 -24.51 18.10 11.03
CA TYR A 99 -23.29 17.30 10.80
C TYR A 99 -23.25 16.70 9.39
N THR A 100 -22.15 16.91 8.67
CA THR A 100 -21.88 16.28 7.38
C THR A 100 -20.79 15.21 7.55
N GLN A 101 -21.13 13.97 7.23
CA GLN A 101 -20.23 12.82 7.39
C GLN A 101 -18.96 12.98 6.57
N PRO A 102 -17.76 12.68 7.13
CA PRO A 102 -16.51 12.71 6.37
C PRO A 102 -16.43 11.58 5.35
N SER A 103 -15.68 11.84 4.28
CA SER A 103 -15.38 10.87 3.21
C SER A 103 -14.00 11.09 2.65
N PRO A 104 -13.31 10.02 2.21
CA PRO A 104 -12.11 10.20 1.42
C PRO A 104 -12.43 10.95 0.12
N GLY A 105 -11.51 11.81 -0.30
CA GLY A 105 -11.47 12.38 -1.64
C GLY A 105 -10.74 11.45 -2.61
N GLY A 106 -10.74 11.82 -3.89
CA GLY A 106 -10.00 11.12 -4.94
C GLY A 106 -10.86 10.69 -6.11
N ASP A 107 -10.24 10.00 -7.05
CA ASP A 107 -10.90 9.45 -8.23
C ASP A 107 -11.83 8.29 -7.83
N PRO A 108 -13.13 8.35 -8.18
CA PRO A 108 -14.08 7.28 -7.91
C PRO A 108 -13.72 5.94 -8.55
N ILE A 109 -12.95 5.93 -9.63
CA ILE A 109 -12.49 4.70 -10.29
C ILE A 109 -11.41 4.01 -9.45
N ALA A 110 -10.46 4.79 -8.94
CA ALA A 110 -9.40 4.28 -8.07
C ALA A 110 -9.91 3.96 -6.66
N ASN A 111 -10.82 4.78 -6.13
CA ASN A 111 -11.40 4.61 -4.80
C ASN A 111 -12.93 4.71 -4.82
N PRO A 112 -13.65 3.60 -5.01
CA PRO A 112 -15.12 3.59 -5.01
C PRO A 112 -15.78 4.14 -3.74
N ASN A 113 -15.05 4.20 -2.63
CA ASN A 113 -15.58 4.73 -1.37
C ASN A 113 -15.75 6.25 -1.35
N THR A 114 -15.29 6.95 -2.38
CA THR A 114 -15.57 8.38 -2.58
C THR A 114 -17.04 8.65 -2.97
N LEU A 115 -17.74 7.61 -3.42
CA LEU A 115 -19.17 7.67 -3.75
C LEU A 115 -20.06 7.06 -2.65
N PRO A 116 -21.30 7.52 -2.52
CA PRO A 116 -21.90 8.70 -3.15
C PRO A 116 -21.26 10.00 -2.61
N THR A 117 -21.26 11.05 -3.41
CA THR A 117 -20.78 12.39 -3.02
C THR A 117 -21.70 13.07 -1.98
N GLY A 118 -21.53 14.34 -1.70
CA GLY A 118 -22.31 15.04 -0.69
C GLY A 118 -21.84 14.76 0.74
N ARG A 119 -20.54 14.52 0.91
CA ARG A 119 -19.87 14.33 2.20
C ARG A 119 -18.74 15.35 2.38
N ASN A 120 -18.28 15.52 3.60
CA ASN A 120 -17.15 16.40 3.89
C ASN A 120 -15.85 15.69 3.50
N LEU A 121 -15.21 16.16 2.43
CA LEU A 121 -14.02 15.50 1.89
C LEU A 121 -12.79 15.78 2.76
N PHE A 122 -12.08 14.75 3.13
CA PHE A 122 -10.68 14.84 3.56
C PHE A 122 -9.76 14.31 2.45
N ALA A 123 -8.54 14.83 2.34
CA ALA A 123 -7.63 14.43 1.28
C ALA A 123 -7.17 12.99 1.50
N ILE A 124 -6.10 12.79 2.24
CA ILE A 124 -5.57 11.46 2.57
C ILE A 124 -5.00 11.50 3.98
N ASN A 125 -5.12 10.40 4.70
CA ASN A 125 -4.35 10.25 5.93
C ASN A 125 -2.92 9.87 5.56
N ALA A 126 -2.03 10.87 5.56
CA ALA A 126 -0.63 10.65 5.20
C ALA A 126 0.03 9.59 6.09
N GLU A 127 -0.38 9.48 7.37
CA GLU A 127 0.20 8.53 8.31
C GLU A 127 -0.12 7.05 7.98
N GLU A 128 -1.16 6.79 7.20
CA GLU A 128 -1.49 5.44 6.72
C GLU A 128 -0.79 5.10 5.40
N THR A 129 -0.04 6.05 4.81
CA THR A 129 0.60 5.84 3.51
C THR A 129 2.09 5.46 3.65
N PRO A 130 2.56 4.57 2.74
CA PRO A 130 1.79 3.85 1.73
C PRO A 130 0.80 2.88 2.37
N SER A 131 -0.42 2.77 1.85
CA SER A 131 -1.41 1.80 2.33
C SER A 131 -0.91 0.36 2.11
N GLU A 132 -1.51 -0.63 2.77
CA GLU A 132 -1.12 -2.04 2.59
C GLU A 132 -1.26 -2.49 1.13
N SER A 133 -2.36 -2.10 0.48
CA SER A 133 -2.57 -2.38 -0.95
C SER A 133 -1.59 -1.63 -1.85
N ALA A 134 -1.27 -0.38 -1.52
CA ALA A 134 -0.27 0.40 -2.23
C ALA A 134 1.14 -0.17 -2.05
N TRP A 135 1.46 -0.72 -0.88
CA TRP A 135 2.72 -1.40 -0.64
C TRP A 135 2.91 -2.61 -1.56
N GLU A 136 1.90 -3.50 -1.62
CA GLU A 136 1.96 -4.68 -2.49
C GLU A 136 2.04 -4.28 -3.99
N LYS A 137 1.29 -3.26 -4.38
CA LYS A 137 1.32 -2.75 -5.75
C LYS A 137 2.65 -2.07 -6.08
N GLY A 138 3.18 -1.30 -5.14
CA GLY A 138 4.48 -0.64 -5.28
C GLY A 138 5.62 -1.62 -5.45
N LYS A 139 5.65 -2.73 -4.72
CA LYS A 139 6.62 -3.81 -4.92
C LYS A 139 6.56 -4.37 -6.35
N GLN A 140 5.35 -4.71 -6.82
CA GLN A 140 5.16 -5.22 -8.18
C GLN A 140 5.64 -4.24 -9.26
N LEU A 141 5.35 -2.95 -9.10
CA LEU A 141 5.77 -1.91 -10.03
C LEU A 141 7.29 -1.71 -10.00
N ALA A 142 7.90 -1.78 -8.84
CA ALA A 142 9.36 -1.71 -8.69
C ALA A 142 10.05 -2.90 -9.37
N ASP A 143 9.56 -4.12 -9.13
CA ASP A 143 10.08 -5.33 -9.76
C ASP A 143 9.92 -5.28 -11.29
N ASN A 144 8.77 -4.81 -11.80
CA ASN A 144 8.56 -4.60 -13.23
C ASN A 144 9.56 -3.57 -13.82
N THR A 145 9.85 -2.50 -13.08
CA THR A 145 10.83 -1.48 -13.50
C THR A 145 12.23 -2.07 -13.59
N ILE A 146 12.63 -2.86 -12.60
CA ILE A 146 13.92 -3.56 -12.58
C ILE A 146 14.01 -4.55 -13.75
N GLU A 147 12.97 -5.34 -13.95
CA GLU A 147 12.92 -6.33 -15.02
C GLU A 147 12.96 -5.69 -16.42
N MET A 148 12.24 -4.58 -16.63
CA MET A 148 12.32 -3.83 -17.88
C MET A 148 13.72 -3.27 -18.14
N TYR A 149 14.40 -2.81 -17.09
CA TYR A 149 15.79 -2.33 -17.19
C TYR A 149 16.74 -3.49 -17.54
N ARG A 150 16.65 -4.62 -16.85
CA ARG A 150 17.48 -5.82 -17.09
C ARG A 150 17.40 -6.29 -18.54
N ARG A 151 16.19 -6.38 -19.10
CA ARG A 151 15.98 -6.78 -20.51
C ARG A 151 16.67 -5.86 -21.52
N ARG A 152 16.88 -4.60 -21.18
CA ARG A 152 17.51 -3.60 -22.07
C ARG A 152 19.01 -3.43 -21.83
N HIS A 153 19.53 -3.94 -20.71
CA HIS A 153 20.89 -3.67 -20.26
C HIS A 153 21.66 -4.96 -19.87
N ASN A 154 21.55 -6.00 -20.70
CA ASN A 154 22.28 -7.26 -20.53
C ASN A 154 22.16 -7.83 -19.12
N ASP A 155 20.95 -7.93 -18.61
CA ASP A 155 20.58 -8.45 -17.28
C ASP A 155 21.15 -7.65 -16.08
N SER A 156 21.63 -6.44 -16.32
CA SER A 156 22.12 -5.55 -15.25
C SER A 156 20.97 -4.96 -14.46
N VAL A 157 21.16 -4.77 -13.14
CA VAL A 157 20.21 -4.07 -12.27
C VAL A 157 20.49 -2.55 -12.32
N PRO A 158 19.48 -1.67 -12.32
CA PRO A 158 19.73 -0.23 -12.29
C PRO A 158 20.43 0.17 -10.98
N ARG A 159 21.41 1.04 -11.07
CA ARG A 159 22.14 1.56 -9.89
C ARG A 159 21.33 2.64 -9.18
N LYS A 160 20.55 3.43 -9.94
CA LYS A 160 19.76 4.57 -9.45
C LYS A 160 18.51 4.75 -10.29
N VAL A 161 17.37 5.03 -9.63
CA VAL A 161 16.08 5.29 -10.28
C VAL A 161 15.54 6.64 -9.82
N SER A 162 15.02 7.43 -10.76
CA SER A 162 14.37 8.70 -10.47
C SER A 162 12.86 8.52 -10.37
N TYR A 163 12.26 9.15 -9.37
CA TYR A 163 10.83 9.18 -9.13
C TYR A 163 10.33 10.63 -9.04
N THR A 164 9.14 10.86 -9.59
CA THR A 164 8.42 12.13 -9.42
C THR A 164 7.19 11.87 -8.58
N LEU A 165 7.08 12.57 -7.45
CA LEU A 165 5.97 12.45 -6.52
C LEU A 165 5.03 13.65 -6.66
N TRP A 166 3.79 13.38 -7.09
CA TRP A 166 2.72 14.36 -7.20
C TRP A 166 1.63 14.08 -6.18
N SER A 167 0.99 15.14 -5.69
CA SER A 167 -0.11 15.04 -4.72
C SER A 167 -1.29 14.24 -5.25
N GLY A 168 -1.68 14.41 -6.51
CA GLY A 168 -2.77 13.67 -7.15
C GLY A 168 -2.51 12.17 -7.15
N GLU A 169 -1.37 11.73 -7.67
CA GLU A 169 -0.98 10.31 -7.68
C GLU A 169 -0.91 9.74 -6.26
N PHE A 170 -0.35 10.49 -5.33
CA PHE A 170 -0.24 10.08 -3.93
C PHE A 170 -1.61 9.81 -3.29
N ILE A 171 -2.58 10.69 -3.53
CA ILE A 171 -3.96 10.55 -3.03
C ILE A 171 -4.66 9.37 -3.72
N GLU A 172 -4.60 9.31 -5.04
CA GLU A 172 -5.31 8.31 -5.83
C GLU A 172 -4.83 6.88 -5.57
N THR A 173 -3.53 6.70 -5.42
CA THR A 173 -2.92 5.38 -5.27
C THR A 173 -2.71 4.94 -3.83
N GLY A 174 -2.94 5.84 -2.86
CA GLY A 174 -2.59 5.60 -1.46
C GLY A 174 -1.08 5.50 -1.21
N GLY A 175 -0.28 6.18 -2.06
CA GLY A 175 1.17 6.27 -1.93
C GLY A 175 1.95 5.14 -2.61
N ALA A 176 1.46 4.60 -3.73
CA ALA A 176 2.14 3.51 -4.45
C ALA A 176 3.54 3.88 -4.93
N THR A 177 3.78 5.13 -5.33
CA THR A 177 5.14 5.57 -5.73
C THR A 177 6.09 5.66 -4.52
N ILE A 178 5.60 6.08 -3.35
CA ILE A 178 6.39 6.01 -2.11
C ILE A 178 6.74 4.55 -1.77
N ALA A 179 5.79 3.63 -1.94
CA ALA A 179 6.05 2.20 -1.76
C ALA A 179 7.16 1.69 -2.70
N GLN A 180 7.14 2.10 -3.97
CA GLN A 180 8.22 1.77 -4.92
C GLN A 180 9.58 2.30 -4.44
N VAL A 181 9.63 3.55 -4.01
CA VAL A 181 10.86 4.20 -3.50
C VAL A 181 11.41 3.41 -2.31
N LEU A 182 10.57 3.10 -1.31
CA LEU A 182 10.98 2.32 -0.14
C LEU A 182 11.49 0.92 -0.54
N TYR A 183 10.78 0.25 -1.42
CA TYR A 183 11.17 -1.09 -1.87
C TYR A 183 12.45 -1.08 -2.71
N MET A 184 12.70 -0.07 -3.55
CA MET A 184 13.98 0.11 -4.25
C MET A 184 15.15 0.19 -3.27
N LEU A 185 14.99 0.95 -2.20
CA LEU A 185 15.96 1.07 -1.11
C LEU A 185 16.11 -0.22 -0.28
N GLY A 186 15.20 -1.19 -0.45
CA GLY A 186 15.13 -2.40 0.36
C GLY A 186 14.69 -2.13 1.79
N VAL A 187 13.70 -1.27 1.96
CA VAL A 187 13.12 -0.87 3.25
C VAL A 187 11.62 -1.09 3.18
N GLU A 188 11.02 -1.57 4.24
CA GLU A 188 9.57 -1.79 4.33
C GLU A 188 8.93 -0.99 5.48
N PRO A 189 7.65 -0.61 5.33
CA PRO A 189 6.92 0.10 6.35
C PRO A 189 6.48 -0.84 7.50
N VAL A 190 6.69 -0.40 8.74
CA VAL A 190 6.15 -1.02 9.94
C VAL A 190 4.88 -0.29 10.35
N ARG A 191 3.80 -1.05 10.59
CA ARG A 191 2.47 -0.50 10.88
C ARG A 191 2.02 -0.80 12.29
N ASP A 192 1.29 0.14 12.87
CA ASP A 192 0.57 -0.09 14.10
C ASP A 192 -0.77 -0.85 13.87
N THR A 193 -1.48 -1.11 14.95
CA THR A 193 -2.78 -1.80 14.92
C THR A 193 -3.89 -1.02 14.21
N PHE A 194 -3.67 0.26 13.95
CA PHE A 194 -4.60 1.14 13.22
C PHE A 194 -4.23 1.27 11.74
N GLY A 195 -3.15 0.62 11.29
CA GLY A 195 -2.67 0.66 9.91
C GLY A 195 -1.74 1.85 9.59
N ARG A 196 -1.39 2.68 10.58
CA ARG A 196 -0.48 3.80 10.39
C ARG A 196 0.95 3.31 10.28
N VAL A 197 1.70 3.88 9.36
CA VAL A 197 3.14 3.62 9.20
C VAL A 197 3.90 4.43 10.25
N THR A 198 4.34 3.76 11.29
CA THR A 198 5.01 4.37 12.45
C THR A 198 6.52 4.21 12.42
N ASP A 199 7.01 3.22 11.69
CA ASP A 199 8.44 2.92 11.60
C ASP A 199 8.80 2.28 10.25
N LEU A 200 10.08 2.03 10.07
CA LEU A 200 10.66 1.36 8.91
C LEU A 200 11.55 0.20 9.37
N ARG A 201 11.62 -0.85 8.57
CA ARG A 201 12.53 -1.98 8.76
C ARG A 201 13.33 -2.22 7.48
N LEU A 202 14.63 -2.51 7.63
CA LEU A 202 15.43 -3.01 6.51
C LEU A 202 14.95 -4.42 6.13
N ILE A 203 14.69 -4.63 4.85
CA ILE A 203 14.48 -5.97 4.31
C ILE A 203 15.86 -6.65 4.27
N PRO A 204 16.02 -7.84 4.88
CA PRO A 204 17.28 -8.57 4.82
C PRO A 204 17.73 -8.80 3.37
N SER A 205 19.02 -8.66 3.11
CA SER A 205 19.57 -8.78 1.74
C SER A 205 19.25 -10.13 1.10
N ALA A 206 19.22 -11.22 1.90
CA ALA A 206 18.84 -12.55 1.44
C ALA A 206 17.36 -12.63 1.00
N GLU A 207 16.47 -11.92 1.67
CA GLU A 207 15.03 -11.84 1.34
C GLU A 207 14.81 -10.92 0.13
N LEU A 208 15.54 -9.80 0.07
CA LEU A 208 15.47 -8.85 -1.04
C LEU A 208 15.95 -9.49 -2.36
N GLY A 209 16.91 -10.38 -2.32
CA GLY A 209 17.41 -11.16 -3.46
C GLY A 209 18.09 -10.33 -4.56
N ARG A 210 18.41 -9.06 -4.30
CA ARG A 210 19.00 -8.11 -5.24
C ARG A 210 19.74 -6.98 -4.50
N PRO A 211 20.57 -6.19 -5.22
CA PRO A 211 21.17 -4.98 -4.67
C PRO A 211 20.10 -3.99 -4.17
N ARG A 212 20.45 -3.19 -3.15
CA ARG A 212 19.71 -1.97 -2.82
C ARG A 212 19.98 -0.95 -3.91
N ILE A 213 18.89 -0.42 -4.49
CA ILE A 213 18.94 0.51 -5.61
C ILE A 213 18.78 1.92 -5.06
N ASP A 214 19.70 2.81 -5.44
CA ASP A 214 19.61 4.22 -5.05
C ASP A 214 18.46 4.93 -5.76
N VAL A 215 17.96 6.00 -5.17
CA VAL A 215 16.82 6.75 -5.69
C VAL A 215 17.12 8.25 -5.74
N VAL A 216 16.43 8.95 -6.64
CA VAL A 216 16.29 10.41 -6.62
C VAL A 216 14.81 10.70 -6.71
N VAL A 217 14.29 11.47 -5.77
CA VAL A 217 12.88 11.81 -5.67
C VAL A 217 12.68 13.29 -5.89
N GLN A 218 11.94 13.62 -6.94
CA GLN A 218 11.46 14.98 -7.17
C GLN A 218 10.03 15.11 -6.66
N THR A 219 9.77 16.10 -5.82
CA THR A 219 8.44 16.31 -5.22
C THR A 219 7.86 17.66 -5.59
N SER A 220 6.52 17.73 -5.68
CA SER A 220 5.79 19.00 -5.78
C SER A 220 5.67 19.67 -4.41
N GLY A 221 5.54 21.01 -4.40
CA GLY A 221 5.26 21.75 -3.17
C GLY A 221 3.97 21.30 -2.50
N GLN A 222 2.92 21.04 -3.28
CA GLN A 222 1.64 20.57 -2.79
C GLN A 222 1.75 19.20 -2.07
N LEU A 223 2.55 18.27 -2.56
CA LEU A 223 2.78 16.99 -1.84
C LEU A 223 3.50 17.23 -0.51
N ARG A 224 4.48 18.11 -0.50
CA ARG A 224 5.16 18.49 0.74
C ARG A 224 4.17 19.03 1.78
N ASP A 225 3.23 19.86 1.37
CA ASP A 225 2.26 20.48 2.27
C ASP A 225 1.29 19.45 2.89
N ILE A 226 0.88 18.42 2.13
CA ILE A 226 -0.07 17.40 2.60
C ILE A 226 0.59 16.17 3.23
N ALA A 227 1.86 15.90 2.94
CA ALA A 227 2.53 14.64 3.30
C ALA A 227 4.01 14.83 3.67
N ALA A 228 4.38 15.93 4.33
CA ALA A 228 5.75 16.20 4.77
C ALA A 228 6.33 15.04 5.57
N SER A 229 5.55 14.42 6.46
CA SER A 229 5.97 13.27 7.25
C SER A 229 6.43 12.09 6.39
N ARG A 230 5.84 11.91 5.20
CA ARG A 230 6.23 10.84 4.27
C ARG A 230 7.54 11.14 3.56
N LEU A 231 7.85 12.40 3.29
CA LEU A 231 9.14 12.79 2.75
C LEU A 231 10.27 12.58 3.79
N PHE A 232 10.00 12.85 5.06
CA PHE A 232 10.92 12.48 6.15
C PHE A 232 11.10 10.97 6.27
N LEU A 233 10.03 10.19 6.07
CA LEU A 233 10.10 8.74 6.05
C LEU A 233 11.03 8.24 4.94
N VAL A 234 10.95 8.82 3.73
CA VAL A 234 11.84 8.50 2.61
C VAL A 234 13.30 8.85 2.94
N ASN A 235 13.57 10.02 3.52
CA ASN A 235 14.93 10.39 3.94
C ASN A 235 15.50 9.38 4.94
N ARG A 236 14.71 9.01 5.95
CA ARG A 236 15.10 7.98 6.92
C ARG A 236 15.36 6.62 6.27
N ALA A 237 14.56 6.24 5.27
CA ALA A 237 14.79 5.01 4.50
C ALA A 237 16.14 5.03 3.77
N VAL A 238 16.50 6.17 3.19
CA VAL A 238 17.82 6.36 2.53
C VAL A 238 18.94 6.19 3.53
N GLU A 239 18.86 6.82 4.71
CA GLU A 239 19.85 6.68 5.77
C GLU A 239 19.99 5.23 6.25
N MET A 240 18.87 4.55 6.46
CA MET A 240 18.86 3.13 6.85
C MET A 240 19.53 2.26 5.78
N ALA A 241 19.15 2.45 4.51
CA ALA A 241 19.71 1.68 3.39
C ALA A 241 21.22 1.96 3.19
N ALA A 242 21.65 3.22 3.31
CA ALA A 242 23.05 3.60 3.20
C ALA A 242 23.93 3.01 4.30
N ASN A 243 23.36 2.79 5.49
CA ASN A 243 24.07 2.23 6.64
C ASN A 243 23.90 0.71 6.80
N ALA A 244 23.22 0.03 5.88
CA ALA A 244 23.09 -1.42 5.89
C ALA A 244 24.47 -2.08 5.71
N ARG A 245 24.85 -2.98 6.64
CA ARG A 245 26.22 -3.55 6.71
C ARG A 245 26.32 -5.01 6.30
N GLU A 246 25.20 -5.73 6.27
CA GLU A 246 25.15 -7.18 6.02
C GLU A 246 24.56 -7.51 4.67
N ASP A 247 24.82 -6.68 3.66
CA ASP A 247 24.29 -6.90 2.31
C ASP A 247 25.15 -7.96 1.56
N GLN A 248 24.47 -8.93 0.95
CA GLN A 248 25.08 -9.95 0.08
C GLN A 248 25.46 -9.39 -1.29
N PHE A 249 24.91 -8.25 -1.67
CA PHE A 249 25.12 -7.56 -2.94
C PHE A 249 25.72 -6.18 -2.70
N GLU A 250 26.32 -5.61 -3.74
CA GLU A 250 26.81 -4.23 -3.69
C GLU A 250 25.65 -3.26 -3.37
N ASN A 251 25.81 -2.48 -2.31
CA ASN A 251 24.80 -1.50 -1.89
C ASN A 251 24.97 -0.20 -2.68
N GLN A 252 24.11 0.02 -3.68
CA GLN A 252 24.18 1.19 -4.54
C GLN A 252 23.84 2.50 -3.80
N VAL A 253 23.05 2.42 -2.72
CA VAL A 253 22.73 3.57 -1.88
C VAL A 253 23.96 4.03 -1.10
N ALA A 254 24.67 3.10 -0.47
CA ALA A 254 25.93 3.39 0.23
C ALA A 254 26.99 3.94 -0.73
N ALA A 255 27.17 3.31 -1.91
CA ALA A 255 28.08 3.79 -2.93
C ALA A 255 27.73 5.21 -3.40
N GLY A 256 26.44 5.48 -3.61
CA GLY A 256 25.96 6.81 -4.00
C GLY A 256 26.17 7.90 -2.93
N VAL A 257 26.09 7.53 -1.64
CA VAL A 257 26.38 8.43 -0.52
C VAL A 257 27.88 8.79 -0.50
N VAL A 258 28.76 7.81 -0.63
CA VAL A 258 30.21 8.03 -0.66
C VAL A 258 30.62 8.93 -1.83
N GLU A 259 30.07 8.69 -3.03
CA GLU A 259 30.35 9.50 -4.20
C GLU A 259 29.82 10.94 -4.04
N ALA A 260 28.61 11.12 -3.49
CA ALA A 260 28.06 12.44 -3.23
C ALA A 260 28.90 13.21 -2.20
N GLU A 261 29.32 12.57 -1.12
CA GLU A 261 30.17 13.16 -0.09
C GLU A 261 31.51 13.66 -0.71
N ARG A 262 32.16 12.82 -1.53
CA ARG A 262 33.38 13.18 -2.25
C ARG A 262 33.19 14.45 -3.12
N VAL A 263 32.13 14.47 -3.94
CA VAL A 263 31.84 15.60 -4.83
C VAL A 263 31.52 16.87 -4.03
N LEU A 264 30.80 16.76 -2.93
CA LEU A 264 30.46 17.90 -2.07
C LEU A 264 31.71 18.52 -1.42
N ILE A 265 32.64 17.68 -0.95
CA ILE A 265 33.95 18.14 -0.42
C ILE A 265 34.75 18.86 -1.52
N GLU A 266 34.80 18.30 -2.73
CA GLU A 266 35.45 18.93 -3.87
C GLU A 266 34.83 20.30 -4.26
N LYS A 267 33.54 20.48 -3.95
CA LYS A 267 32.82 21.76 -4.11
C LYS A 267 33.03 22.74 -2.94
N GLY A 268 33.83 22.38 -1.95
CA GLY A 268 34.22 23.25 -0.84
C GLY A 268 33.40 23.13 0.43
N LEU A 269 32.53 22.15 0.55
CA LEU A 269 31.83 21.87 1.81
C LEU A 269 32.78 21.24 2.83
N THR A 270 32.53 21.51 4.10
CA THR A 270 33.24 20.77 5.18
C THR A 270 32.85 19.30 5.16
N PRO A 271 33.72 18.39 5.64
CA PRO A 271 33.40 16.96 5.70
C PRO A 271 32.10 16.64 6.46
N LYS A 272 31.77 17.45 7.48
CA LYS A 272 30.55 17.28 8.24
C LYS A 272 29.31 17.65 7.40
N GLU A 273 29.31 18.80 6.76
CA GLU A 273 28.24 19.25 5.86
C GLU A 273 28.08 18.31 4.67
N ALA A 274 29.19 17.90 4.06
CA ALA A 274 29.19 16.96 2.95
C ALA A 274 28.54 15.62 3.36
N ARG A 275 28.86 15.11 4.56
CA ARG A 275 28.26 13.87 5.08
C ARG A 275 26.77 14.00 5.30
N GLU A 276 26.30 15.11 5.91
CA GLU A 276 24.88 15.35 6.14
C GLU A 276 24.12 15.47 4.79
N MET A 277 24.67 16.18 3.82
CA MET A 277 24.02 16.40 2.53
C MET A 277 24.11 15.18 1.59
N SER A 278 25.08 14.31 1.79
CA SER A 278 25.30 13.14 0.91
C SER A 278 24.15 12.13 0.92
N THR A 279 23.30 12.16 1.95
CA THR A 279 22.10 11.30 2.09
C THR A 279 20.84 11.91 1.47
N PHE A 280 20.87 13.18 1.05
CA PHE A 280 19.70 13.83 0.49
C PHE A 280 19.33 13.21 -0.85
N ARG A 281 18.08 12.76 -0.95
CA ARG A 281 17.51 12.16 -2.18
C ARG A 281 16.18 12.77 -2.56
N VAL A 282 15.60 13.63 -1.72
CA VAL A 282 14.32 14.29 -1.98
C VAL A 282 14.57 15.74 -2.33
N PHE A 283 14.14 16.14 -3.51
CA PHE A 283 14.33 17.48 -4.07
C PHE A 283 12.99 18.06 -4.50
N GLY A 284 12.73 19.31 -4.22
CA GLY A 284 11.51 20.00 -4.59
C GLY A 284 11.68 21.49 -4.72
N GLY A 285 10.72 22.15 -5.33
CA GLY A 285 10.66 23.60 -5.39
C GLY A 285 10.48 24.23 -4.00
N VAL A 286 10.93 25.47 -3.85
CA VAL A 286 10.86 26.20 -2.56
C VAL A 286 9.41 26.55 -2.22
N ASN A 287 8.59 26.88 -3.22
CA ASN A 287 7.16 27.11 -3.09
C ASN A 287 6.45 26.54 -4.30
N GLY A 288 5.34 25.83 -4.07
CA GLY A 288 4.50 25.29 -5.12
C GLY A 288 3.70 26.36 -5.84
#